data_d54e92ce700d5c877ab38a373c29d569
#
_entry.id   d54e92ce700d5c877ab38a373c29d569
#
_cell.length_a   1.000
_cell.length_b   1.000
_cell.length_c   1.000
_cell.angle_alpha   90.00
_cell.angle_beta   90.00
_cell.angle_gamma   90.00
#
_symmetry.space_group_name_H-M   'P 1'
#
loop_
_entity.id
_entity.type
_entity.pdbx_description
1 polymer ?
#
loop_
_entity_poly.entity_id
_entity_poly.type
_entity_poly.pdbx_seq_one_letter_code
_entity_poly.pdbx_strand_id
1 'polypeptide(L)'
;MKKASNIITIIALILIIALIGGVSYGYYKKTTMKVKNPIVTMEVQDFGTIKLELYPEMAPQTVSNFVTLAQNGFYDGLKFHRVVKGFMIQGGDSNGDGTGSPKLSNLGITDKEDRDYCIKGEFLANGYKKNTLKHTEGVISMARADYTQSYSQSLTTESYNSAGSQFFIMTADNSSLDTYYAAFGKVIEGMDIVHNIEKVEVKEAESGEDSSSSSSESTETKEKSTPVNDVIISKVTVETYGVDYGKPDTLETWNYYDWIYKTYGINLNQSSK
;
A
#
# COMPACT_ATOMS: atom_id res chain seq x y z
N MET A 1 -13.71 2.73 68.77
CA MET A 1 -13.59 1.81 67.63
C MET A 1 -14.54 2.16 66.45
N LYS A 2 -15.83 2.40 66.59
CA LYS A 2 -16.80 2.72 65.54
C LYS A 2 -16.47 3.99 64.71
N LYS A 3 -15.94 5.08 65.35
CA LYS A 3 -15.55 6.31 64.59
C LYS A 3 -14.38 6.13 63.66
N ALA A 4 -13.36 5.35 64.01
CA ALA A 4 -12.20 5.07 63.16
C ALA A 4 -12.57 4.19 61.95
N SER A 5 -13.46 3.21 62.14
CA SER A 5 -14.00 2.37 61.06
C SER A 5 -14.74 3.20 60.00
N ASN A 6 -15.57 4.15 60.41
CA ASN A 6 -16.31 5.02 59.48
C ASN A 6 -15.37 5.95 58.66
N ILE A 7 -14.30 6.45 59.29
CA ILE A 7 -13.32 7.29 58.59
C ILE A 7 -12.58 6.46 57.50
N ILE A 8 -12.15 5.24 57.82
CA ILE A 8 -11.49 4.34 56.86
C ILE A 8 -12.42 4.03 55.68
N THR A 9 -13.71 3.75 55.99
CA THR A 9 -14.69 3.50 54.92
C THR A 9 -14.91 4.69 53.98
N ILE A 10 -14.96 5.91 54.54
CA ILE A 10 -15.10 7.15 53.74
C ILE A 10 -13.87 7.36 52.86
N ILE A 11 -12.65 7.16 53.41
CA ILE A 11 -11.41 7.28 52.63
C ILE A 11 -11.38 6.27 51.49
N ALA A 12 -11.75 5.01 51.77
CA ALA A 12 -11.83 3.95 50.75
C ALA A 12 -12.82 4.32 49.63
N LEU A 13 -13.98 4.87 50.00
CA LEU A 13 -14.99 5.33 49.01
C LEU A 13 -14.49 6.47 48.14
N ILE A 14 -13.78 7.43 48.71
CA ILE A 14 -13.16 8.54 47.96
C ILE A 14 -12.11 8.01 46.97
N LEU A 15 -11.27 7.06 47.38
CA LEU A 15 -10.27 6.44 46.53
C LEU A 15 -10.91 5.68 45.36
N ILE A 16 -11.99 4.94 45.60
CA ILE A 16 -12.74 4.23 44.56
C ILE A 16 -13.34 5.23 43.54
N ILE A 17 -13.96 6.31 44.03
CA ILE A 17 -14.53 7.35 43.15
C ILE A 17 -13.44 8.01 42.32
N ALA A 18 -12.27 8.32 42.89
CA ALA A 18 -11.14 8.89 42.21
C ALA A 18 -10.59 7.93 41.13
N LEU A 19 -10.52 6.63 41.42
CA LEU A 19 -10.11 5.58 40.48
C LEU A 19 -11.08 5.49 39.28
N ILE A 20 -12.39 5.41 39.59
CA ILE A 20 -13.44 5.36 38.56
C ILE A 20 -13.41 6.64 37.72
N GLY A 21 -13.28 7.80 38.34
CA GLY A 21 -13.14 9.09 37.64
C GLY A 21 -11.91 9.14 36.74
N GLY A 22 -10.77 8.66 37.22
CA GLY A 22 -9.53 8.57 36.42
C GLY A 22 -9.65 7.64 35.21
N VAL A 23 -10.22 6.44 35.41
CA VAL A 23 -10.46 5.47 34.32
C VAL A 23 -11.46 6.04 33.32
N SER A 24 -12.57 6.62 33.80
CA SER A 24 -13.59 7.23 32.93
C SER A 24 -13.05 8.41 32.15
N TYR A 25 -12.23 9.26 32.74
CA TYR A 25 -11.57 10.39 32.07
C TYR A 25 -10.55 9.89 31.03
N GLY A 26 -9.75 8.87 31.38
CA GLY A 26 -8.84 8.23 30.43
C GLY A 26 -9.56 7.63 29.23
N TYR A 27 -10.67 6.94 29.47
CA TYR A 27 -11.51 6.39 28.40
C TYR A 27 -12.16 7.49 27.55
N TYR A 28 -12.73 8.53 28.19
CA TYR A 28 -13.28 9.69 27.48
C TYR A 28 -12.22 10.39 26.63
N LYS A 29 -11.03 10.66 27.18
CA LYS A 29 -9.92 11.25 26.43
C LYS A 29 -9.52 10.39 25.23
N LYS A 30 -9.40 9.06 25.42
CA LYS A 30 -9.05 8.13 24.35
C LYS A 30 -10.10 8.12 23.20
N THR A 31 -11.40 8.19 23.55
CA THR A 31 -12.49 8.14 22.55
C THR A 31 -12.78 9.48 21.87
N THR A 32 -12.37 10.59 22.49
CA THR A 32 -12.61 11.95 21.93
C THR A 32 -11.37 12.55 21.24
N MET A 33 -10.17 12.02 21.49
CA MET A 33 -9.00 12.43 20.72
C MET A 33 -9.16 11.94 19.26
N LYS A 34 -9.40 12.88 18.34
CA LYS A 34 -9.21 12.60 16.91
C LYS A 34 -7.73 12.32 16.72
N VAL A 35 -7.39 11.06 16.47
CA VAL A 35 -6.06 10.68 16.00
C VAL A 35 -5.86 11.36 14.65
N LYS A 36 -4.78 12.13 14.52
CA LYS A 36 -4.44 12.74 13.23
C LYS A 36 -4.03 11.63 12.27
N ASN A 37 -4.45 11.76 11.03
CA ASN A 37 -3.99 10.87 9.97
C ASN A 37 -2.50 11.02 9.72
N PRO A 38 -1.77 9.98 9.35
CA PRO A 38 -0.35 10.08 9.05
C PRO A 38 -0.13 10.93 7.79
N ILE A 39 0.90 11.77 7.85
CA ILE A 39 1.32 12.62 6.73
C ILE A 39 2.63 12.07 6.17
N VAL A 40 2.60 11.73 4.89
CA VAL A 40 3.79 11.33 4.13
C VAL A 40 4.38 12.56 3.45
N THR A 41 5.69 12.71 3.53
CA THR A 41 6.47 13.65 2.74
C THR A 41 7.36 12.84 1.80
N MET A 42 7.12 12.99 0.51
CA MET A 42 7.87 12.31 -0.57
C MET A 42 8.66 13.37 -1.34
N GLU A 43 9.98 13.29 -1.27
CA GLU A 43 10.89 14.15 -2.02
C GLU A 43 11.21 13.49 -3.36
N VAL A 44 10.97 14.19 -4.46
CA VAL A 44 11.26 13.71 -5.82
C VAL A 44 12.37 14.56 -6.40
N GLN A 45 13.47 13.91 -6.77
CA GLN A 45 14.66 14.57 -7.29
C GLN A 45 14.30 15.44 -8.50
N ASP A 46 14.80 16.67 -8.53
CA ASP A 46 14.61 17.68 -9.60
C ASP A 46 13.17 18.16 -9.80
N PHE A 47 12.18 17.60 -9.07
CA PHE A 47 10.76 17.98 -9.18
C PHE A 47 10.26 18.73 -7.96
N GLY A 48 10.60 18.26 -6.74
CA GLY A 48 10.17 18.89 -5.50
C GLY A 48 9.52 17.89 -4.53
N THR A 49 8.59 18.36 -3.71
CA THR A 49 8.02 17.61 -2.60
C THR A 49 6.52 17.42 -2.78
N ILE A 50 6.06 16.18 -2.62
CA ILE A 50 4.64 15.80 -2.59
C ILE A 50 4.30 15.42 -1.14
N LYS A 51 3.22 15.99 -0.58
CA LYS A 51 2.69 15.55 0.72
C LYS A 51 1.35 14.86 0.55
N LEU A 52 1.21 13.72 1.23
CA LEU A 52 -0.01 12.93 1.20
C LEU A 52 -0.54 12.73 2.63
N GLU A 53 -1.85 12.80 2.79
CA GLU A 53 -2.54 12.34 3.99
C GLU A 53 -3.05 10.92 3.73
N LEU A 54 -2.73 9.99 4.64
CA LEU A 54 -3.18 8.60 4.54
C LEU A 54 -4.42 8.37 5.42
N TYR A 55 -5.29 7.45 5.00
CA TYR A 55 -6.58 7.20 5.66
C TYR A 55 -6.67 5.77 6.24
N PRO A 56 -6.10 5.52 7.44
CA PRO A 56 -6.05 4.19 8.06
C PRO A 56 -7.45 3.63 8.39
N GLU A 57 -8.47 4.47 8.52
CA GLU A 57 -9.86 4.05 8.69
C GLU A 57 -10.46 3.41 7.43
N MET A 58 -9.95 3.80 6.24
CA MET A 58 -10.39 3.28 4.94
C MET A 58 -9.64 2.01 4.56
N ALA A 59 -8.32 1.96 4.79
CA ALA A 59 -7.46 0.85 4.38
C ALA A 59 -6.35 0.59 5.42
N PRO A 60 -6.67 0.03 6.59
CA PRO A 60 -5.72 -0.11 7.70
C PRO A 60 -4.50 -0.98 7.38
N GLN A 61 -4.66 -2.10 6.69
CA GLN A 61 -3.54 -2.99 6.32
C GLN A 61 -2.64 -2.32 5.26
N THR A 62 -3.24 -1.65 4.31
CA THR A 62 -2.54 -0.89 3.26
C THR A 62 -1.74 0.26 3.85
N VAL A 63 -2.34 1.05 4.77
CA VAL A 63 -1.64 2.14 5.46
C VAL A 63 -0.52 1.60 6.35
N SER A 64 -0.77 0.54 7.14
CA SER A 64 0.27 -0.13 7.94
C SER A 64 1.45 -0.56 7.07
N ASN A 65 1.19 -1.20 5.94
CA ASN A 65 2.20 -1.65 4.98
C ASN A 65 3.04 -0.47 4.46
N PHE A 66 2.38 0.55 3.91
CA PHE A 66 3.05 1.70 3.33
C PHE A 66 3.88 2.46 4.38
N VAL A 67 3.31 2.72 5.57
CA VAL A 67 3.99 3.41 6.67
C VAL A 67 5.23 2.65 7.12
N THR A 68 5.12 1.32 7.32
CA THR A 68 6.25 0.49 7.76
C THR A 68 7.36 0.46 6.71
N LEU A 69 7.03 0.28 5.43
CA LEU A 69 8.01 0.32 4.33
C LEU A 69 8.70 1.69 4.25
N ALA A 70 7.94 2.79 4.35
CA ALA A 70 8.49 4.14 4.31
C ALA A 70 9.41 4.42 5.52
N GLN A 71 9.02 4.03 6.74
CA GLN A 71 9.84 4.18 7.94
C GLN A 71 11.14 3.38 7.89
N ASN A 72 11.14 2.26 7.19
CA ASN A 72 12.34 1.43 6.97
C ASN A 72 13.16 1.89 5.74
N GLY A 73 12.79 3.00 5.10
CA GLY A 73 13.53 3.57 3.96
C GLY A 73 13.39 2.79 2.66
N PHE A 74 12.40 1.89 2.56
CA PHE A 74 12.21 1.04 1.37
C PHE A 74 12.03 1.84 0.08
N TYR A 75 11.32 2.98 0.16
CA TYR A 75 11.01 3.80 -1.01
C TYR A 75 12.14 4.75 -1.42
N ASP A 76 13.17 4.93 -0.58
CA ASP A 76 14.29 5.84 -0.85
C ASP A 76 15.13 5.30 -2.03
N GLY A 77 15.29 6.10 -3.06
CA GLY A 77 16.02 5.74 -4.29
C GLY A 77 15.18 4.99 -5.33
N LEU A 78 13.95 4.60 -5.03
CA LEU A 78 13.05 4.02 -6.04
C LEU A 78 12.57 5.09 -7.03
N LYS A 79 11.98 4.66 -8.15
CA LYS A 79 11.53 5.56 -9.20
C LYS A 79 10.03 5.43 -9.51
N PHE A 80 9.49 6.47 -10.11
CA PHE A 80 8.24 6.35 -10.85
C PHE A 80 8.53 5.67 -12.19
N HIS A 81 8.31 4.37 -12.26
CA HIS A 81 8.66 3.54 -13.42
C HIS A 81 7.60 3.54 -14.51
N ARG A 82 6.36 3.97 -14.21
CA ARG A 82 5.27 4.05 -15.16
C ARG A 82 4.52 5.38 -15.01
N VAL A 83 4.37 6.12 -16.10
CA VAL A 83 3.66 7.40 -16.17
C VAL A 83 2.70 7.37 -17.34
N VAL A 84 1.41 7.56 -17.08
CA VAL A 84 0.35 7.59 -18.09
C VAL A 84 -0.40 8.91 -17.98
N LYS A 85 -0.21 9.77 -18.97
CA LYS A 85 -0.81 11.10 -19.00
C LYS A 85 -2.34 11.04 -18.97
N GLY A 86 -2.96 11.87 -18.13
CA GLY A 86 -4.40 11.91 -17.92
C GLY A 86 -4.94 10.70 -17.16
N PHE A 87 -4.04 9.96 -16.45
CA PHE A 87 -4.42 8.80 -15.68
C PHE A 87 -3.68 8.75 -14.33
N MET A 88 -2.37 8.40 -14.31
CA MET A 88 -1.64 8.23 -13.05
C MET A 88 -0.12 8.24 -13.23
N ILE A 89 0.61 8.40 -12.14
CA ILE A 89 2.03 8.11 -12.01
C ILE A 89 2.20 6.95 -11.01
N GLN A 90 2.99 5.91 -11.37
CA GLN A 90 3.17 4.69 -10.57
C GLN A 90 4.63 4.50 -10.18
N GLY A 91 4.86 4.20 -8.90
CA GLY A 91 6.17 3.95 -8.31
C GLY A 91 6.13 2.87 -7.23
N GLY A 92 7.20 2.78 -6.44
CA GLY A 92 7.30 1.84 -5.31
C GLY A 92 7.68 0.41 -5.70
N ASP A 93 8.22 0.23 -6.89
CA ASP A 93 8.75 -1.02 -7.41
C ASP A 93 10.24 -1.16 -7.11
N SER A 94 10.65 -2.23 -6.44
CA SER A 94 12.05 -2.50 -6.07
C SER A 94 12.95 -2.76 -7.27
N ASN A 95 12.41 -3.28 -8.38
CA ASN A 95 13.15 -3.55 -9.60
C ASN A 95 13.10 -2.36 -10.58
N GLY A 96 12.09 -1.50 -10.46
CA GLY A 96 11.90 -0.34 -11.31
C GLY A 96 11.42 -0.66 -12.73
N ASP A 97 10.85 -1.85 -12.95
CA ASP A 97 10.34 -2.33 -14.25
C ASP A 97 8.88 -2.85 -14.17
N GLY A 98 8.26 -2.76 -12.99
CA GLY A 98 6.91 -3.22 -12.72
C GLY A 98 6.84 -4.62 -12.10
N THR A 99 7.94 -5.35 -12.00
CA THR A 99 7.97 -6.76 -11.56
C THR A 99 8.35 -6.96 -10.11
N GLY A 100 8.91 -5.93 -9.45
CA GLY A 100 9.45 -6.03 -8.10
C GLY A 100 8.38 -6.14 -7.02
N SER A 101 8.73 -6.86 -5.97
CA SER A 101 7.93 -7.06 -4.77
C SER A 101 8.73 -6.73 -3.52
N PRO A 102 8.11 -6.32 -2.41
CA PRO A 102 8.78 -6.14 -1.15
C PRO A 102 9.00 -7.49 -0.47
N LYS A 103 10.06 -7.59 0.36
CA LYS A 103 10.39 -8.77 1.16
C LYS A 103 10.02 -8.58 2.63
N LEU A 104 9.86 -9.68 3.36
CA LEU A 104 9.54 -9.65 4.80
C LEU A 104 10.58 -8.83 5.60
N SER A 105 11.86 -8.87 5.21
CA SER A 105 12.92 -8.07 5.79
C SER A 105 12.68 -6.56 5.67
N ASN A 106 12.02 -6.10 4.60
CA ASN A 106 11.67 -4.69 4.43
C ASN A 106 10.63 -4.21 5.47
N LEU A 107 9.85 -5.12 6.07
CA LEU A 107 8.98 -4.84 7.22
C LEU A 107 9.71 -5.00 8.57
N GLY A 108 11.02 -5.31 8.57
CA GLY A 108 11.76 -5.67 9.77
C GLY A 108 11.29 -7.00 10.38
N ILE A 109 10.82 -7.94 9.55
CA ILE A 109 10.50 -9.33 9.95
C ILE A 109 11.72 -10.18 9.57
N THR A 110 12.48 -10.61 10.57
CA THR A 110 13.77 -11.31 10.38
C THR A 110 13.82 -12.68 11.05
N ASP A 111 12.73 -13.10 11.69
CA ASP A 111 12.56 -14.39 12.36
C ASP A 111 12.03 -15.50 11.42
N LYS A 112 11.82 -15.17 10.16
CA LYS A 112 11.34 -16.06 9.10
C LYS A 112 12.28 -16.02 7.91
N GLU A 113 12.13 -16.99 7.01
CA GLU A 113 12.78 -16.95 5.70
C GLU A 113 12.38 -15.67 4.97
N ASP A 114 13.37 -14.94 4.44
CA ASP A 114 13.15 -13.69 3.73
C ASP A 114 12.62 -13.98 2.33
N ARG A 115 11.33 -13.75 2.16
CA ARG A 115 10.59 -13.99 0.92
C ARG A 115 9.76 -12.78 0.55
N ASP A 116 9.39 -12.72 -0.70
CA ASP A 116 8.42 -11.75 -1.19
C ASP A 116 7.08 -11.95 -0.50
N TYR A 117 6.35 -10.86 -0.30
CA TYR A 117 5.01 -10.90 0.28
C TYR A 117 4.06 -9.97 -0.46
N CYS A 118 2.77 -10.22 -0.27
CA CYS A 118 1.70 -9.33 -0.64
C CYS A 118 0.74 -9.13 0.54
N ILE A 119 -0.21 -8.23 0.38
CA ILE A 119 -1.24 -7.93 1.38
C ILE A 119 -2.63 -8.13 0.79
N LYS A 120 -3.60 -8.37 1.67
CA LYS A 120 -5.01 -8.46 1.26
C LYS A 120 -5.51 -7.13 0.71
N GLY A 121 -6.14 -7.15 -0.45
CA GLY A 121 -6.72 -5.96 -1.06
C GLY A 121 -7.94 -5.45 -0.28
N GLU A 122 -7.89 -4.18 0.16
CA GLU A 122 -8.93 -3.53 0.95
C GLU A 122 -9.87 -2.70 0.08
N PHE A 123 -10.68 -3.37 -0.75
CA PHE A 123 -11.65 -2.78 -1.66
C PHE A 123 -12.91 -3.65 -1.82
N LEU A 124 -13.98 -3.06 -2.33
CA LEU A 124 -15.32 -3.66 -2.32
C LEU A 124 -15.39 -4.99 -3.07
N ALA A 125 -14.80 -5.11 -4.26
CA ALA A 125 -14.82 -6.34 -5.05
C ALA A 125 -14.12 -7.52 -4.34
N ASN A 126 -13.20 -7.24 -3.42
CA ASN A 126 -12.55 -8.22 -2.53
C ASN A 126 -13.30 -8.42 -1.20
N GLY A 127 -14.54 -7.93 -1.09
CA GLY A 127 -15.40 -8.06 0.09
C GLY A 127 -15.12 -7.05 1.21
N TYR A 128 -14.22 -6.09 1.02
CA TYR A 128 -13.92 -5.06 2.02
C TYR A 128 -14.79 -3.82 1.80
N LYS A 129 -15.83 -3.64 2.63
CA LYS A 129 -16.87 -2.62 2.46
C LYS A 129 -16.55 -1.25 3.05
N LYS A 130 -15.51 -1.15 3.90
CA LYS A 130 -15.19 0.10 4.61
C LYS A 130 -14.50 1.13 3.73
N ASN A 131 -13.76 0.68 2.72
CA ASN A 131 -13.10 1.59 1.80
C ASN A 131 -14.10 2.16 0.80
N THR A 132 -14.38 3.44 0.94
CA THR A 132 -15.31 4.20 0.09
C THR A 132 -14.61 5.32 -0.69
N LEU A 133 -13.28 5.39 -0.62
CA LEU A 133 -12.50 6.36 -1.36
C LEU A 133 -12.72 6.20 -2.87
N LYS A 134 -12.85 7.34 -3.55
CA LYS A 134 -13.00 7.41 -5.00
C LYS A 134 -11.68 7.77 -5.65
N HIS A 135 -11.37 7.16 -6.77
CA HIS A 135 -10.16 7.45 -7.53
C HIS A 135 -10.29 8.78 -8.28
N THR A 136 -10.30 9.87 -7.51
CA THR A 136 -10.24 11.24 -8.02
C THR A 136 -8.79 11.71 -8.08
N GLU A 137 -8.53 12.80 -8.81
CA GLU A 137 -7.22 13.43 -8.87
C GLU A 137 -6.57 13.59 -7.48
N GLY A 138 -5.29 13.22 -7.39
CA GLY A 138 -4.49 13.26 -6.19
C GLY A 138 -4.64 12.05 -5.25
N VAL A 139 -5.58 11.13 -5.49
CA VAL A 139 -5.71 9.92 -4.68
C VAL A 139 -4.54 8.98 -4.91
N ILE A 140 -3.96 8.46 -3.82
CA ILE A 140 -2.97 7.38 -3.85
C ILE A 140 -3.66 6.04 -3.61
N SER A 141 -3.32 5.03 -4.41
CA SER A 141 -3.87 3.69 -4.36
C SER A 141 -2.79 2.63 -4.58
N MET A 142 -3.00 1.41 -4.07
CA MET A 142 -2.06 0.31 -4.29
C MET A 142 -2.23 -0.29 -5.68
N ALA A 143 -1.12 -0.47 -6.38
CA ALA A 143 -1.08 -1.29 -7.59
C ALA A 143 -1.15 -2.79 -7.21
N ARG A 144 -1.65 -3.60 -8.13
CA ARG A 144 -1.75 -5.05 -8.00
C ARG A 144 -1.59 -5.73 -9.37
N ALA A 145 -1.21 -6.99 -9.37
CA ALA A 145 -1.18 -7.80 -10.58
C ALA A 145 -2.59 -8.22 -11.03
N ASP A 146 -2.76 -8.46 -12.30
CA ASP A 146 -3.97 -9.07 -12.88
C ASP A 146 -3.65 -10.42 -13.54
N TYR A 147 -3.67 -11.46 -12.74
CA TYR A 147 -3.43 -12.82 -13.21
C TYR A 147 -4.61 -13.39 -14.01
N THR A 148 -5.80 -12.74 -13.93
CA THR A 148 -6.99 -13.24 -14.63
C THR A 148 -6.89 -13.08 -16.13
N GLN A 149 -6.29 -11.99 -16.59
CA GLN A 149 -6.05 -11.74 -18.02
C GLN A 149 -4.88 -12.55 -18.56
N SER A 150 -3.82 -12.69 -17.77
CA SER A 150 -2.59 -13.36 -18.22
C SER A 150 -2.66 -14.88 -18.17
N TYR A 151 -3.44 -15.46 -17.23
CA TYR A 151 -3.42 -16.89 -16.97
C TYR A 151 -4.80 -17.55 -16.87
N SER A 152 -5.65 -17.15 -15.91
CA SER A 152 -6.97 -17.79 -15.70
C SER A 152 -7.92 -16.93 -14.88
N GLN A 153 -9.20 -16.91 -15.26
CA GLN A 153 -10.26 -16.23 -14.49
C GLN A 153 -10.42 -16.80 -13.06
N SER A 154 -9.96 -18.02 -12.81
CA SER A 154 -9.95 -18.60 -11.46
C SER A 154 -9.01 -17.91 -10.49
N LEU A 155 -8.06 -17.11 -10.97
CA LEU A 155 -7.05 -16.38 -10.17
C LEU A 155 -7.52 -14.99 -9.71
N THR A 156 -8.83 -14.75 -9.66
CA THR A 156 -9.40 -13.47 -9.21
C THR A 156 -8.97 -13.14 -7.77
N THR A 157 -9.01 -14.12 -6.87
CA THR A 157 -8.63 -13.92 -5.45
C THR A 157 -7.15 -13.59 -5.32
N GLU A 158 -6.29 -14.30 -6.04
CA GLU A 158 -4.84 -14.08 -6.06
C GLU A 158 -4.51 -12.70 -6.63
N SER A 159 -5.17 -12.30 -7.73
CA SER A 159 -5.04 -10.96 -8.33
C SER A 159 -5.46 -9.86 -7.35
N TYR A 160 -6.57 -10.05 -6.63
CA TYR A 160 -7.07 -9.07 -5.66
C TYR A 160 -6.18 -8.93 -4.44
N ASN A 161 -5.40 -9.95 -4.09
CA ASN A 161 -4.51 -10.01 -2.94
C ASN A 161 -3.02 -9.97 -3.34
N SER A 162 -2.68 -9.36 -4.47
CA SER A 162 -1.31 -9.30 -5.00
C SER A 162 -0.60 -7.97 -4.76
N ALA A 163 -1.21 -7.01 -4.05
CA ALA A 163 -0.58 -5.74 -3.73
C ALA A 163 0.63 -5.95 -2.80
N GLY A 164 1.77 -5.35 -3.14
CA GLY A 164 3.00 -5.39 -2.34
C GLY A 164 3.41 -3.98 -1.88
N SER A 165 4.34 -3.37 -2.62
CA SER A 165 4.84 -2.01 -2.33
C SER A 165 4.47 -1.00 -3.40
N GLN A 166 4.10 -1.43 -4.60
CA GLN A 166 3.82 -0.52 -5.70
C GLN A 166 2.54 0.26 -5.47
N PHE A 167 2.59 1.57 -5.72
CA PHE A 167 1.47 2.49 -5.59
C PHE A 167 1.36 3.36 -6.84
N PHE A 168 0.18 3.96 -7.02
CA PHE A 168 -0.01 5.00 -8.03
C PHE A 168 -0.75 6.21 -7.46
N ILE A 169 -0.45 7.40 -8.01
CA ILE A 169 -1.12 8.65 -7.68
C ILE A 169 -1.90 9.09 -8.91
N MET A 170 -3.19 9.32 -8.74
CA MET A 170 -4.09 9.75 -9.81
C MET A 170 -3.76 11.16 -10.28
N THR A 171 -3.66 11.36 -11.60
CA THR A 171 -3.52 12.69 -12.24
C THR A 171 -4.83 13.19 -12.83
N ALA A 172 -5.85 12.34 -12.87
CA ALA A 172 -7.22 12.65 -13.26
C ALA A 172 -8.20 11.69 -12.58
N ASP A 173 -9.48 12.05 -12.57
CA ASP A 173 -10.55 11.20 -12.04
C ASP A 173 -10.74 9.96 -12.92
N ASN A 174 -10.83 8.78 -12.29
CA ASN A 174 -11.14 7.53 -12.97
C ASN A 174 -12.00 6.59 -12.12
N SER A 175 -13.30 6.68 -12.26
CA SER A 175 -14.25 5.87 -11.50
C SER A 175 -14.24 4.38 -11.83
N SER A 176 -13.59 3.95 -12.93
CA SER A 176 -13.49 2.52 -13.27
C SER A 176 -12.61 1.74 -12.30
N LEU A 177 -11.71 2.43 -11.57
CA LEU A 177 -10.89 1.84 -10.52
C LEU A 177 -11.61 1.70 -9.18
N ASP A 178 -12.69 2.45 -9.00
CA ASP A 178 -13.50 2.38 -7.79
C ASP A 178 -13.95 0.94 -7.57
N THR A 179 -13.93 0.48 -6.35
CA THR A 179 -14.26 -0.89 -5.95
C THR A 179 -13.23 -1.98 -6.29
N TYR A 180 -12.25 -1.73 -7.14
CA TYR A 180 -11.25 -2.75 -7.61
C TYR A 180 -9.83 -2.51 -7.12
N TYR A 181 -9.54 -1.33 -6.53
CA TYR A 181 -8.23 -0.96 -6.01
C TYR A 181 -8.35 -0.37 -4.61
N ALA A 182 -7.30 -0.58 -3.80
CA ALA A 182 -7.22 -0.08 -2.44
C ALA A 182 -6.68 1.36 -2.40
N ALA A 183 -7.55 2.34 -2.59
CA ALA A 183 -7.22 3.73 -2.34
C ALA A 183 -7.01 3.93 -0.83
N PHE A 184 -5.94 4.64 -0.42
CA PHE A 184 -5.57 4.71 0.99
C PHE A 184 -5.10 6.09 1.47
N GLY A 185 -5.14 7.10 0.60
CA GLY A 185 -4.77 8.48 0.94
C GLY A 185 -4.99 9.45 -0.22
N LYS A 186 -4.56 10.69 0.00
CA LYS A 186 -4.66 11.76 -1.01
C LYS A 186 -3.52 12.75 -0.87
N VAL A 187 -3.07 13.31 -2.00
CA VAL A 187 -2.15 14.45 -2.05
C VAL A 187 -2.84 15.68 -1.45
N ILE A 188 -2.16 16.29 -0.48
CA ILE A 188 -2.61 17.53 0.20
C ILE A 188 -1.76 18.74 -0.17
N GLU A 189 -0.50 18.52 -0.61
CA GLU A 189 0.41 19.54 -1.14
C GLU A 189 1.25 18.94 -2.28
N GLY A 190 1.61 19.75 -3.28
CA GLY A 190 2.50 19.33 -4.38
C GLY A 190 1.77 18.61 -5.52
N MET A 191 0.48 18.86 -5.76
CA MET A 191 -0.23 18.32 -6.92
C MET A 191 0.35 18.85 -8.26
N ASP A 192 0.90 20.06 -8.26
CA ASP A 192 1.65 20.62 -9.38
C ASP A 192 2.92 19.83 -9.70
N ILE A 193 3.59 19.27 -8.66
CA ILE A 193 4.74 18.36 -8.84
C ILE A 193 4.28 17.04 -9.49
N VAL A 194 3.16 16.47 -9.06
CA VAL A 194 2.56 15.28 -9.68
C VAL A 194 2.27 15.52 -11.16
N HIS A 195 1.68 16.68 -11.51
CA HIS A 195 1.43 17.07 -12.89
C HIS A 195 2.70 17.37 -13.69
N ASN A 196 3.79 17.81 -13.06
CA ASN A 196 5.06 17.97 -13.74
C ASN A 196 5.70 16.61 -14.06
N ILE A 197 5.60 15.65 -13.16
CA ILE A 197 6.03 14.26 -13.39
C ILE A 197 5.19 13.63 -14.51
N GLU A 198 3.89 13.86 -14.55
CA GLU A 198 2.99 13.36 -15.60
C GLU A 198 3.39 13.80 -17.02
N LYS A 199 4.10 14.91 -17.16
CA LYS A 199 4.50 15.51 -18.44
C LYS A 199 5.86 15.05 -18.95
N VAL A 200 6.57 14.20 -18.19
CA VAL A 200 7.88 13.70 -18.64
C VAL A 200 7.74 12.92 -19.95
N GLU A 201 8.80 12.94 -20.73
CA GLU A 201 8.87 12.12 -21.95
C GLU A 201 8.89 10.64 -21.58
N VAL A 202 8.06 9.84 -22.26
CA VAL A 202 7.92 8.41 -22.03
C VAL A 202 8.23 7.60 -23.29
N LYS A 203 8.87 6.44 -23.10
CA LYS A 203 9.15 5.42 -24.13
C LYS A 203 8.22 4.22 -23.93
N GLU A 204 8.23 3.28 -24.88
CA GLU A 204 7.54 1.99 -24.72
C GLU A 204 8.10 1.23 -23.53
N ALA A 205 7.23 0.54 -22.79
CA ALA A 205 7.65 -0.30 -21.69
C ALA A 205 8.59 -1.40 -22.21
N GLU A 206 9.75 -1.54 -21.60
CA GLU A 206 10.62 -2.68 -21.86
C GLU A 206 9.95 -3.89 -21.19
N SER A 207 9.48 -4.84 -22.02
CA SER A 207 8.95 -6.09 -21.49
C SER A 207 10.13 -6.88 -20.87
N GLY A 208 10.13 -7.06 -19.57
CA GLY A 208 10.95 -8.11 -18.97
C GLY A 208 10.68 -9.44 -19.68
N GLU A 209 11.73 -10.25 -19.90
CA GLU A 209 11.71 -11.48 -20.74
C GLU A 209 10.83 -12.65 -20.19
N ASP A 210 9.70 -12.38 -19.55
CA ASP A 210 8.79 -13.41 -19.03
C ASP A 210 7.36 -13.36 -19.58
N SER A 211 7.17 -12.81 -20.78
CA SER A 211 5.90 -13.01 -21.51
C SER A 211 6.06 -14.10 -22.56
N SER A 212 6.07 -15.36 -22.09
CA SER A 212 5.76 -16.50 -22.94
C SER A 212 4.25 -16.53 -23.27
N SER A 213 3.78 -15.59 -24.09
CA SER A 213 2.51 -15.72 -24.76
C SER A 213 2.73 -15.86 -26.26
N SER A 214 2.46 -17.08 -26.69
CA SER A 214 2.38 -17.53 -28.09
C SER A 214 1.60 -16.56 -28.98
N SER A 215 2.25 -16.18 -30.09
CA SER A 215 1.68 -15.97 -31.42
C SER A 215 0.17 -15.66 -31.52
N SER A 216 -0.17 -14.39 -31.53
CA SER A 216 -1.10 -13.82 -32.46
C SER A 216 -0.62 -12.40 -32.81
N GLU A 217 -0.38 -12.17 -34.08
CA GLU A 217 0.01 -10.91 -34.67
C GLU A 217 -1.19 -9.95 -34.59
N SER A 218 -1.41 -9.39 -33.35
CA SER A 218 -2.25 -8.24 -33.16
C SER A 218 -1.32 -7.04 -33.05
N THR A 219 -1.51 -6.07 -33.92
CA THR A 219 -0.86 -4.73 -33.91
C THR A 219 -1.35 -3.96 -32.66
N GLU A 220 -1.10 -4.47 -31.46
CA GLU A 220 -1.27 -3.71 -30.23
C GLU A 220 -0.07 -2.79 -30.09
N THR A 221 -0.29 -1.50 -30.29
CA THR A 221 0.68 -0.46 -29.95
C THR A 221 0.98 -0.58 -28.46
N LYS A 222 2.20 -1.03 -28.12
CA LYS A 222 2.66 -1.07 -26.71
C LYS A 222 2.47 0.30 -26.09
N GLU A 223 1.91 0.34 -24.88
CA GLU A 223 1.69 1.59 -24.15
C GLU A 223 3.04 2.28 -23.90
N LYS A 224 3.17 3.54 -24.31
CA LYS A 224 4.32 4.37 -23.95
C LYS A 224 4.09 4.91 -22.54
N SER A 225 4.81 4.39 -21.57
CA SER A 225 4.57 4.73 -20.17
C SER A 225 5.84 4.76 -19.30
N THR A 226 6.96 4.24 -19.79
CA THR A 226 8.23 4.28 -19.05
C THR A 226 8.92 5.63 -19.27
N PRO A 227 9.22 6.42 -18.21
CA PRO A 227 9.99 7.65 -18.35
C PRO A 227 11.32 7.44 -19.06
N VAL A 228 11.67 8.33 -20.02
CA VAL A 228 12.96 8.29 -20.73
C VAL A 228 14.11 8.55 -19.75
N ASN A 229 13.93 9.53 -18.84
CA ASN A 229 14.84 9.82 -17.76
C ASN A 229 14.21 9.38 -16.46
N ASP A 230 14.97 8.72 -15.59
CA ASP A 230 14.46 8.23 -14.31
C ASP A 230 13.93 9.36 -13.43
N VAL A 231 12.73 9.21 -12.90
CA VAL A 231 12.10 10.12 -11.93
C VAL A 231 12.26 9.49 -10.54
N ILE A 232 13.29 9.92 -9.81
CA ILE A 232 13.73 9.28 -8.58
C ILE A 232 13.00 9.86 -7.35
N ILE A 233 12.47 8.98 -6.51
CA ILE A 233 12.00 9.29 -5.17
C ILE A 233 13.24 9.32 -4.26
N SER A 234 13.76 10.49 -3.94
CA SER A 234 14.99 10.61 -3.16
C SER A 234 14.79 10.23 -1.70
N LYS A 235 13.61 10.55 -1.15
CA LYS A 235 13.30 10.21 0.24
C LYS A 235 11.79 10.16 0.49
N VAL A 236 11.38 9.23 1.38
CA VAL A 236 10.01 9.19 1.92
C VAL A 236 10.06 9.19 3.44
N THR A 237 9.36 10.12 4.07
CA THR A 237 9.21 10.18 5.53
C THR A 237 7.74 10.20 5.90
N VAL A 238 7.42 9.69 7.11
CA VAL A 238 6.04 9.63 7.60
C VAL A 238 5.95 10.22 9.00
N GLU A 239 5.13 11.26 9.16
CA GLU A 239 4.73 11.79 10.47
C GLU A 239 3.50 11.04 10.96
N THR A 240 3.66 10.21 11.98
CA THR A 240 2.57 9.37 12.54
C THR A 240 1.92 9.97 13.77
N TYR A 241 2.40 11.10 14.26
CA TYR A 241 1.93 11.75 15.50
C TYR A 241 1.99 10.83 16.73
N GLY A 242 2.97 9.91 16.74
CA GLY A 242 3.17 8.94 17.81
C GLY A 242 2.20 7.74 17.77
N VAL A 243 1.46 7.56 16.69
CA VAL A 243 0.63 6.38 16.47
C VAL A 243 1.51 5.27 15.88
N ASP A 244 1.45 4.09 16.48
CA ASP A 244 2.03 2.87 15.93
C ASP A 244 0.97 2.18 15.04
N TYR A 245 1.25 2.09 13.75
CA TYR A 245 0.36 1.41 12.79
C TYR A 245 0.64 -0.09 12.68
N GLY A 246 1.65 -0.60 13.42
CA GLY A 246 2.04 -2.00 13.42
C GLY A 246 2.59 -2.47 12.07
N LYS A 247 2.70 -3.79 11.92
CA LYS A 247 3.05 -4.43 10.66
C LYS A 247 1.79 -5.02 10.03
N PRO A 248 1.67 -5.02 8.68
CA PRO A 248 0.51 -5.60 8.00
C PRO A 248 0.48 -7.12 8.14
N ASP A 249 -0.70 -7.71 8.00
CA ASP A 249 -0.85 -9.14 7.78
C ASP A 249 -0.35 -9.47 6.37
N THR A 250 0.68 -10.31 6.29
CA THR A 250 1.31 -10.67 5.02
C THR A 250 0.78 -11.98 4.47
N LEU A 251 0.64 -12.05 3.16
CA LEU A 251 0.30 -13.25 2.39
C LEU A 251 1.51 -13.68 1.56
N GLU A 252 1.50 -14.92 1.10
CA GLU A 252 2.46 -15.41 0.10
C GLU A 252 2.11 -14.86 -1.28
N THR A 253 3.14 -14.48 -2.04
CA THR A 253 2.96 -14.09 -3.44
C THR A 253 2.52 -15.29 -4.25
N TRP A 254 1.66 -15.05 -5.24
CA TRP A 254 1.27 -16.10 -6.18
C TRP A 254 2.49 -16.52 -7.02
N ASN A 255 2.63 -17.83 -7.27
CA ASN A 255 3.70 -18.39 -8.06
C ASN A 255 3.12 -19.24 -9.20
N TYR A 256 3.56 -18.96 -10.44
CA TYR A 256 3.09 -19.65 -11.63
C TYR A 256 3.38 -21.16 -11.60
N TYR A 257 4.58 -21.56 -11.20
CA TYR A 257 4.99 -22.98 -11.19
C TYR A 257 4.19 -23.80 -10.17
N ASP A 258 3.94 -23.21 -9.00
CA ASP A 258 3.10 -23.84 -7.96
C ASP A 258 1.65 -23.96 -8.41
N TRP A 259 1.15 -22.94 -9.10
CA TRP A 259 -0.20 -22.96 -9.63
C TRP A 259 -0.37 -24.05 -10.72
N ILE A 260 0.57 -24.18 -11.67
CA ILE A 260 0.59 -25.22 -12.71
C ILE A 260 0.64 -26.60 -12.05
N TYR A 261 1.52 -26.79 -11.07
CA TYR A 261 1.63 -28.05 -10.35
C TYR A 261 0.32 -28.41 -9.63
N LYS A 262 -0.28 -27.48 -8.91
CA LYS A 262 -1.55 -27.69 -8.18
C LYS A 262 -2.73 -27.94 -9.11
N THR A 263 -2.76 -27.27 -10.26
CA THR A 263 -3.93 -27.32 -11.18
C THR A 263 -3.86 -28.50 -12.13
N TYR A 264 -2.68 -28.83 -12.64
CA TYR A 264 -2.49 -29.80 -13.72
C TYR A 264 -1.59 -30.99 -13.34
N GLY A 265 -0.98 -30.99 -12.16
CA GLY A 265 -0.03 -32.03 -11.74
C GLY A 265 1.31 -32.00 -12.48
N ILE A 266 1.61 -30.92 -13.22
CA ILE A 266 2.80 -30.79 -14.04
C ILE A 266 3.91 -30.12 -13.22
N ASN A 267 5.02 -30.80 -12.97
CA ASN A 267 6.19 -30.27 -12.29
C ASN A 267 7.21 -29.75 -13.31
N LEU A 268 7.14 -28.45 -13.63
CA LEU A 268 8.05 -27.80 -14.58
C LEU A 268 9.49 -27.65 -14.06
N ASN A 269 9.71 -27.75 -12.74
CA ASN A 269 11.04 -27.66 -12.15
C ASN A 269 11.91 -28.92 -12.37
N GLN A 270 11.35 -30.01 -12.91
CA GLN A 270 12.09 -31.26 -13.21
C GLN A 270 12.59 -31.35 -14.67
N SER A 271 12.27 -30.39 -15.54
CA SER A 271 12.60 -30.47 -16.98
C SER A 271 13.96 -29.83 -17.35
N SER A 272 14.77 -29.43 -16.36
CA SER A 272 16.13 -28.88 -16.55
C SER A 272 17.17 -29.74 -15.83
N LYS A 273 17.31 -31.02 -16.24
CA LYS A 273 18.48 -31.86 -15.95
C LYS A 273 18.99 -32.49 -17.23
#